data_88e90e26fa3f4e37c67df62d1c2b12a6
#
_entry.id   88e90e26fa3f4e37c67df62d1c2b12a6
#
_cell.length_a   1.000
_cell.length_b   1.000
_cell.length_c   1.000
_cell.angle_alpha   90.00
_cell.angle_beta   90.00
_cell.angle_gamma   90.00
#
_symmetry.space_group_name_H-M   'P 1'
#
loop_
_entity.id
_entity.type
_entity.pdbx_description
1 polymer ?
#
loop_
_entity_poly.entity_id
_entity_poly.type
_entity_poly.pdbx_seq_one_letter_code
_entity_poly.pdbx_strand_id
1 'polypeptide(L)'
;MDLIFGNIIFILTLIIFGSYLFLGIFSALALRKYLRKNSYVNYNSLVLSPLSPKISIIAPAFNESKSIIDNIRTLLSLYYNNFEVILVNDGSTDNTFEKVTEAFDLVRVNYYFDYRIPCVRIKGVFKSFDPSYNRLTVFDKNNGGKG
;
A
#
# COMPACT_ATOMS: atom_id res chain seq x y z
N MET A 1 31.31 -39.64 46.76
CA MET A 1 31.49 -38.55 45.72
C MET A 1 30.25 -38.40 44.85
N ASP A 2 29.57 -39.50 44.50
CA ASP A 2 28.41 -39.53 43.61
C ASP A 2 27.16 -38.82 44.13
N LEU A 3 26.91 -38.86 45.44
CA LEU A 3 25.74 -38.19 46.05
C LEU A 3 25.84 -36.65 45.98
N ILE A 4 27.04 -36.09 46.17
CA ILE A 4 27.28 -34.66 46.08
C ILE A 4 27.12 -34.17 44.65
N PHE A 5 27.66 -34.92 43.68
CA PHE A 5 27.58 -34.64 42.27
C PHE A 5 26.13 -34.70 41.77
N GLY A 6 25.35 -35.69 42.20
CA GLY A 6 23.92 -35.80 41.90
C GLY A 6 23.10 -34.62 42.44
N ASN A 7 23.37 -34.16 43.67
CA ASN A 7 22.70 -33.00 44.23
C ASN A 7 23.01 -31.70 43.48
N ILE A 8 24.26 -31.52 43.04
CA ILE A 8 24.64 -30.34 42.23
C ILE A 8 23.91 -30.32 40.89
N ILE A 9 23.88 -31.44 40.19
CA ILE A 9 23.15 -31.56 38.93
C ILE A 9 21.66 -31.27 39.13
N PHE A 10 21.07 -31.83 40.17
CA PHE A 10 19.65 -31.60 40.49
C PHE A 10 19.36 -30.10 40.74
N ILE A 11 20.19 -29.43 41.54
CA ILE A 11 20.02 -27.97 41.80
C ILE A 11 20.15 -27.16 40.51
N LEU A 12 21.15 -27.46 39.68
CA LEU A 12 21.35 -26.78 38.39
C LEU A 12 20.13 -26.97 37.47
N THR A 13 19.60 -28.18 37.41
CA THR A 13 18.38 -28.47 36.62
C THR A 13 17.17 -27.65 37.10
N LEU A 14 16.97 -27.55 38.41
CA LEU A 14 15.92 -26.72 39.00
C LEU A 14 16.07 -25.25 38.68
N ILE A 15 17.31 -24.73 38.71
CA ILE A 15 17.60 -23.32 38.37
C ILE A 15 17.26 -23.05 36.89
N ILE A 16 17.69 -23.94 36.01
CA ILE A 16 17.43 -23.85 34.57
C ILE A 16 15.92 -23.90 34.32
N PHE A 17 15.21 -24.86 34.90
CA PHE A 17 13.77 -25.00 34.74
C PHE A 17 13.03 -23.76 35.27
N GLY A 18 13.41 -23.26 36.44
CA GLY A 18 12.88 -22.03 37.02
C GLY A 18 13.08 -20.81 36.13
N SER A 19 14.25 -20.70 35.49
CA SER A 19 14.55 -19.58 34.56
C SER A 19 13.68 -19.62 33.32
N TYR A 20 13.43 -20.80 32.74
CA TYR A 20 12.51 -20.94 31.61
C TYR A 20 11.07 -20.64 31.97
N LEU A 21 10.60 -21.06 33.13
CA LEU A 21 9.25 -20.70 33.61
C LEU A 21 9.12 -19.18 33.78
N PHE A 22 10.12 -18.55 34.39
CA PHE A 22 10.14 -17.10 34.57
C PHE A 22 10.09 -16.36 33.22
N LEU A 23 10.95 -16.75 32.27
CA LEU A 23 10.94 -16.17 30.92
C LEU A 23 9.60 -16.38 30.20
N GLY A 24 9.00 -17.56 30.34
CA GLY A 24 7.69 -17.88 29.76
C GLY A 24 6.56 -16.97 30.29
N ILE A 25 6.52 -16.79 31.62
CA ILE A 25 5.55 -15.90 32.27
C ILE A 25 5.76 -14.46 31.82
N PHE A 26 7.01 -13.99 31.82
CA PHE A 26 7.33 -12.63 31.42
C PHE A 26 6.99 -12.34 29.96
N SER A 27 7.28 -13.30 29.06
CA SER A 27 6.90 -13.24 27.64
C SER A 27 5.38 -13.18 27.47
N ALA A 28 4.64 -14.01 28.19
CA ALA A 28 3.18 -14.01 28.13
C ALA A 28 2.56 -12.67 28.60
N LEU A 29 3.11 -12.09 29.66
CA LEU A 29 2.69 -10.77 30.16
C LEU A 29 3.00 -9.65 29.16
N ALA A 30 4.20 -9.67 28.58
CA ALA A 30 4.61 -8.72 27.55
C ALA A 30 3.72 -8.81 26.30
N LEU A 31 3.42 -10.04 25.84
CA LEU A 31 2.52 -10.27 24.72
C LEU A 31 1.09 -9.78 25.02
N ARG A 32 0.55 -10.07 26.21
CA ARG A 32 -0.77 -9.54 26.62
C ARG A 32 -0.80 -8.02 26.61
N LYS A 33 0.26 -7.37 27.11
CA LYS A 33 0.36 -5.89 27.10
C LYS A 33 0.41 -5.35 25.67
N TYR A 34 1.17 -5.99 24.79
CA TYR A 34 1.27 -5.63 23.38
C TYR A 34 -0.08 -5.77 22.66
N LEU A 35 -0.75 -6.92 22.79
CA LEU A 35 -2.04 -7.18 22.17
C LEU A 35 -3.11 -6.20 22.70
N ARG A 36 -3.12 -5.92 23.98
CA ARG A 36 -4.05 -4.94 24.59
C ARG A 36 -3.84 -3.53 24.06
N LYS A 37 -2.59 -3.12 23.83
CA LYS A 37 -2.28 -1.79 23.28
C LYS A 37 -2.74 -1.67 21.81
N ASN A 38 -2.63 -2.74 21.03
CA ASN A 38 -3.00 -2.75 19.61
C ASN A 38 -4.48 -3.07 19.36
N SER A 39 -5.21 -3.65 20.31
CA SER A 39 -6.63 -4.00 20.13
C SER A 39 -7.58 -2.81 20.08
N TYR A 40 -7.15 -1.63 20.51
CA TYR A 40 -7.98 -0.42 20.50
C TYR A 40 -8.08 0.26 19.13
N VAL A 41 -7.21 -0.09 18.19
CA VAL A 41 -7.27 0.49 16.85
C VAL A 41 -8.13 -0.41 15.97
N ASN A 42 -9.39 -0.04 15.81
CA ASN A 42 -10.26 -0.68 14.82
C ASN A 42 -9.89 -0.14 13.43
N TYR A 43 -8.91 -0.79 12.79
CA TYR A 43 -8.41 -0.40 11.46
C TYR A 43 -9.54 -0.36 10.42
N ASN A 44 -10.52 -1.27 10.51
CA ASN A 44 -11.65 -1.28 9.58
C ASN A 44 -12.49 0.00 9.70
N SER A 45 -12.70 0.50 10.90
CA SER A 45 -13.44 1.77 11.11
C SER A 45 -12.65 2.97 10.58
N LEU A 46 -11.30 2.95 10.69
CA LEU A 46 -10.46 4.02 10.15
C LEU A 46 -10.44 3.99 8.62
N VAL A 47 -10.27 2.81 8.03
CA VAL A 47 -10.18 2.63 6.56
C VAL A 47 -11.47 3.06 5.85
N LEU A 48 -12.63 2.80 6.46
CA LEU A 48 -13.95 3.13 5.90
C LEU A 48 -14.50 4.48 6.36
N SER A 49 -13.82 5.17 7.27
CA SER A 49 -14.27 6.47 7.77
C SER A 49 -14.29 7.54 6.67
N PRO A 50 -15.35 8.33 6.55
CA PRO A 50 -15.36 9.52 5.67
C PRO A 50 -14.31 10.57 6.08
N LEU A 51 -13.84 10.53 7.34
CA LEU A 51 -12.82 11.42 7.87
C LEU A 51 -11.39 10.91 7.62
N SER A 52 -11.23 9.76 6.96
CA SER A 52 -9.91 9.24 6.60
C SER A 52 -9.20 10.22 5.66
N PRO A 53 -7.88 10.43 5.82
CA PRO A 53 -7.11 11.30 4.95
C PRO A 53 -7.19 10.83 3.50
N LYS A 54 -7.28 11.77 2.56
CA LYS A 54 -7.26 11.44 1.14
C LYS A 54 -5.85 10.95 0.74
N ILE A 55 -5.80 9.83 0.04
CA ILE A 55 -4.57 9.25 -0.50
C ILE A 55 -4.61 9.32 -2.02
N SER A 56 -3.58 9.89 -2.63
CA SER A 56 -3.37 9.86 -4.08
C SER A 56 -2.32 8.80 -4.42
N ILE A 57 -2.70 7.79 -5.17
CA ILE A 57 -1.83 6.72 -5.62
C ILE A 57 -1.35 7.09 -7.01
N ILE A 58 -0.06 7.39 -7.16
CA ILE A 58 0.54 7.73 -8.44
C ILE A 58 1.18 6.49 -9.04
N ALA A 59 0.69 6.07 -10.21
CA ALA A 59 1.17 4.91 -10.95
C ALA A 59 1.79 5.38 -12.28
N PRO A 60 3.11 5.42 -12.41
CA PRO A 60 3.75 5.69 -13.70
C PRO A 60 3.63 4.47 -14.61
N ALA A 61 3.40 4.69 -15.90
CA ALA A 61 3.34 3.65 -16.92
C ALA A 61 4.14 4.05 -18.15
N PHE A 62 4.95 3.13 -18.65
CA PHE A 62 5.70 3.27 -19.91
C PHE A 62 5.80 1.92 -20.61
N ASN A 63 5.12 1.79 -21.77
CA ASN A 63 5.09 0.56 -22.58
C ASN A 63 4.60 -0.69 -21.80
N GLU A 64 3.49 -0.54 -21.06
CA GLU A 64 2.90 -1.60 -20.24
C GLU A 64 1.59 -2.17 -20.81
N SER A 65 1.41 -2.16 -22.12
CA SER A 65 0.15 -2.55 -22.77
C SER A 65 -0.38 -3.96 -22.43
N LYS A 66 0.44 -4.83 -21.83
CA LYS A 66 0.06 -6.19 -21.45
C LYS A 66 -0.58 -6.27 -20.06
N SER A 67 -0.13 -5.45 -19.13
CA SER A 67 -0.50 -5.55 -17.69
C SER A 67 -1.24 -4.34 -17.14
N ILE A 68 -1.25 -3.23 -17.85
CA ILE A 68 -1.72 -1.95 -17.35
C ILE A 68 -3.18 -1.99 -16.86
N ILE A 69 -4.07 -2.68 -17.58
CA ILE A 69 -5.49 -2.77 -17.22
C ILE A 69 -5.67 -3.50 -15.91
N ASP A 70 -4.99 -4.65 -15.71
CA ASP A 70 -5.08 -5.43 -14.50
C ASP A 70 -4.46 -4.69 -13.31
N ASN A 71 -3.36 -3.96 -13.55
CA ASN A 71 -2.72 -3.11 -12.54
C ASN A 71 -3.68 -2.01 -12.06
N ILE A 72 -4.35 -1.30 -12.98
CA ILE A 72 -5.32 -0.26 -12.63
C ILE A 72 -6.51 -0.85 -11.88
N ARG A 73 -7.07 -1.97 -12.33
CA ARG A 73 -8.18 -2.64 -11.63
C ARG A 73 -7.79 -3.05 -10.22
N THR A 74 -6.58 -3.56 -10.04
CA THR A 74 -6.05 -3.92 -8.72
C THR A 74 -5.94 -2.70 -7.80
N LEU A 75 -5.42 -1.58 -8.30
CA LEU A 75 -5.34 -0.33 -7.55
C LEU A 75 -6.73 0.21 -7.19
N LEU A 76 -7.70 0.14 -8.11
CA LEU A 76 -9.07 0.59 -7.87
C LEU A 76 -9.84 -0.31 -6.90
N SER A 77 -9.41 -1.57 -6.71
CA SER A 77 -10.00 -2.53 -5.78
C SER A 77 -9.53 -2.38 -4.33
N LEU A 78 -8.66 -1.42 -4.03
CA LEU A 78 -8.15 -1.22 -2.69
C LEU A 78 -9.27 -0.91 -1.69
N TYR A 79 -9.22 -1.60 -0.56
CA TYR A 79 -10.17 -1.44 0.54
C TYR A 79 -9.83 -0.20 1.38
N TYR A 80 -10.04 0.98 0.78
CA TYR A 80 -9.89 2.28 1.43
C TYR A 80 -10.95 3.24 0.89
N ASN A 81 -11.56 4.05 1.75
CA ASN A 81 -12.70 4.86 1.33
C ASN A 81 -12.30 6.12 0.55
N ASN A 82 -11.25 6.80 0.99
CA ASN A 82 -10.89 8.13 0.48
C ASN A 82 -9.56 8.11 -0.28
N PHE A 83 -9.57 7.52 -1.50
CA PHE A 83 -8.39 7.51 -2.36
C PHE A 83 -8.73 7.84 -3.82
N GLU A 84 -7.71 8.21 -4.55
CA GLU A 84 -7.73 8.36 -6.00
C GLU A 84 -6.51 7.66 -6.62
N VAL A 85 -6.66 7.21 -7.86
CA VAL A 85 -5.59 6.62 -8.66
C VAL A 85 -5.24 7.59 -9.77
N ILE A 86 -3.99 7.98 -9.84
CA ILE A 86 -3.44 8.86 -10.86
C ILE A 86 -2.48 8.04 -11.70
N LEU A 87 -2.93 7.62 -12.88
CA LEU A 87 -2.06 6.98 -13.87
C LEU A 87 -1.30 8.05 -14.65
N VAL A 88 0.01 7.90 -14.77
CA VAL A 88 0.84 8.81 -15.56
C VAL A 88 1.45 8.02 -16.72
N ASN A 89 0.91 8.19 -17.92
CA ASN A 89 1.52 7.67 -19.16
C ASN A 89 2.72 8.54 -19.52
N ASP A 90 3.93 7.99 -19.32
CA ASP A 90 5.20 8.69 -19.58
C ASP A 90 5.65 8.55 -21.03
N GLY A 91 4.77 8.93 -21.95
CA GLY A 91 5.06 8.93 -23.39
C GLY A 91 5.26 7.51 -23.96
N SER A 92 4.39 6.57 -23.61
CA SER A 92 4.41 5.23 -24.19
C SER A 92 4.37 5.30 -25.72
N THR A 93 5.11 4.40 -26.36
CA THR A 93 5.20 4.25 -27.82
C THR A 93 4.41 3.07 -28.33
N ASP A 94 3.91 2.22 -27.43
CA ASP A 94 3.02 1.11 -27.72
C ASP A 94 1.55 1.55 -27.52
N ASN A 95 0.62 0.59 -27.63
CA ASN A 95 -0.82 0.86 -27.47
C ASN A 95 -1.28 0.88 -25.99
N THR A 96 -0.40 1.22 -25.03
CA THR A 96 -0.75 1.33 -23.60
C THR A 96 -1.87 2.34 -23.38
N PHE A 97 -1.72 3.54 -23.92
CA PHE A 97 -2.69 4.63 -23.71
C PHE A 97 -4.04 4.34 -24.34
N GLU A 98 -4.05 3.82 -25.58
CA GLU A 98 -5.25 3.46 -26.31
C GLU A 98 -6.07 2.40 -25.56
N LYS A 99 -5.41 1.36 -25.06
CA LYS A 99 -6.04 0.29 -24.29
C LYS A 99 -6.66 0.81 -22.98
N VAL A 100 -5.97 1.69 -22.28
CA VAL A 100 -6.51 2.30 -21.05
C VAL A 100 -7.72 3.18 -21.40
N THR A 101 -7.65 3.95 -22.48
CA THR A 101 -8.73 4.81 -22.94
C THR A 101 -9.99 4.00 -23.25
N GLU A 102 -9.83 2.90 -23.97
CA GLU A 102 -10.93 2.01 -24.34
C GLU A 102 -11.49 1.26 -23.12
N ALA A 103 -10.63 0.69 -22.27
CA ALA A 103 -11.05 -0.14 -21.14
C ALA A 103 -11.76 0.61 -20.02
N PHE A 104 -11.50 1.91 -19.89
CA PHE A 104 -12.06 2.75 -18.81
C PHE A 104 -12.91 3.91 -19.35
N ASP A 105 -13.27 3.90 -20.63
CA ASP A 105 -14.08 4.91 -21.30
C ASP A 105 -13.60 6.34 -20.96
N LEU A 106 -12.33 6.61 -21.28
CA LEU A 106 -11.69 7.86 -20.90
C LEU A 106 -12.09 9.01 -21.81
N VAL A 107 -12.47 10.10 -21.21
CA VAL A 107 -12.76 11.37 -21.91
C VAL A 107 -11.77 12.45 -21.46
N ARG A 108 -11.38 13.29 -22.41
CA ARG A 108 -10.46 14.39 -22.12
C ARG A 108 -11.18 15.44 -21.27
N VAL A 109 -10.52 15.89 -20.21
CA VAL A 109 -11.03 16.96 -19.35
C VAL A 109 -10.10 18.17 -19.35
N ASN A 110 -10.69 19.37 -19.18
CA ASN A 110 -9.89 20.56 -18.97
C ASN A 110 -9.39 20.57 -17.53
N TYR A 111 -8.08 20.62 -17.36
CA TYR A 111 -7.45 20.64 -16.06
C TYR A 111 -6.52 21.83 -15.95
N TYR A 112 -6.61 22.56 -14.83
CA TYR A 112 -5.73 23.68 -14.56
C TYR A 112 -4.50 23.18 -13.82
N PHE A 113 -3.30 23.48 -14.33
CA PHE A 113 -2.03 23.14 -13.71
C PHE A 113 -1.38 24.35 -13.09
N ASP A 114 -0.93 24.21 -11.86
CA ASP A 114 -0.03 25.16 -11.25
C ASP A 114 1.43 24.74 -11.53
N TYR A 115 2.05 25.39 -12.47
CA TYR A 115 3.42 25.08 -12.96
C TYR A 115 4.52 25.60 -12.03
N ARG A 116 4.32 25.61 -10.72
CA ARG A 116 5.37 25.99 -9.77
C ARG A 116 6.60 25.07 -9.84
N ILE A 117 6.41 23.84 -10.27
CA ILE A 117 7.48 22.87 -10.47
C ILE A 117 7.65 22.65 -11.98
N PRO A 118 8.86 22.88 -12.55
CA PRO A 118 9.12 22.58 -13.95
C PRO A 118 8.85 21.08 -14.23
N CYS A 119 8.00 20.79 -15.18
CA CYS A 119 7.70 19.45 -15.61
C CYS A 119 7.64 19.34 -17.13
N VAL A 120 7.81 18.12 -17.64
CA VAL A 120 7.65 17.83 -19.06
C VAL A 120 6.19 18.10 -19.48
N ARG A 121 6.01 18.60 -20.68
CA ARG A 121 4.70 19.00 -21.23
C ARG A 121 3.68 17.87 -21.13
N ILE A 122 2.56 18.16 -20.47
CA ILE A 122 1.38 17.30 -20.38
C ILE A 122 0.57 17.49 -21.66
N LYS A 123 0.28 16.40 -22.36
CA LYS A 123 -0.52 16.37 -23.60
C LYS A 123 -2.02 16.48 -23.29
N GLY A 124 -2.45 15.84 -22.19
CA GLY A 124 -3.84 15.87 -21.76
C GLY A 124 -4.08 15.19 -20.43
N VAL A 125 -5.24 15.50 -19.84
CA VAL A 125 -5.77 14.81 -18.67
C VAL A 125 -7.10 14.18 -19.03
N PHE A 126 -7.30 12.98 -18.57
CA PHE A 126 -8.45 12.16 -18.92
C PHE A 126 -9.08 11.61 -17.65
N LYS A 127 -10.40 11.50 -17.66
CA LYS A 127 -11.20 10.85 -16.62
C LYS A 127 -12.15 9.86 -17.25
N SER A 128 -12.52 8.83 -16.51
CA SER A 128 -13.53 7.90 -16.96
C SER A 128 -14.90 8.58 -17.03
N PHE A 129 -15.63 8.32 -18.10
CA PHE A 129 -17.05 8.67 -18.21
C PHE A 129 -17.92 7.74 -17.33
N ASP A 130 -17.47 6.50 -17.09
CA ASP A 130 -18.15 5.56 -16.21
C ASP A 130 -17.96 5.95 -14.72
N PRO A 131 -19.05 6.21 -13.97
CA PRO A 131 -18.98 6.54 -12.55
C PRO A 131 -18.29 5.49 -11.68
N SER A 132 -18.25 4.21 -12.13
CA SER A 132 -17.56 3.12 -11.41
C SER A 132 -16.05 3.37 -11.29
N TYR A 133 -15.48 4.15 -12.22
CA TYR A 133 -14.06 4.49 -12.27
C TYR A 133 -13.79 5.96 -11.95
N ASN A 134 -14.69 6.64 -11.25
CA ASN A 134 -14.57 8.07 -10.93
C ASN A 134 -13.28 8.43 -10.14
N ARG A 135 -12.66 7.44 -9.50
CA ARG A 135 -11.38 7.58 -8.77
C ARG A 135 -10.16 7.55 -9.67
N LEU A 136 -10.32 7.20 -10.97
CA LEU A 136 -9.23 7.15 -11.94
C LEU A 136 -9.06 8.50 -12.63
N THR A 137 -7.83 9.00 -12.64
CA THR A 137 -7.40 10.13 -13.46
C THR A 137 -6.15 9.72 -14.23
N VAL A 138 -6.12 9.96 -15.52
CA VAL A 138 -5.00 9.59 -16.39
C VAL A 138 -4.36 10.84 -16.97
N PHE A 139 -3.04 10.94 -16.78
CA PHE A 139 -2.21 11.99 -17.38
C PHE A 139 -1.41 11.40 -18.54
N ASP A 140 -1.57 11.96 -19.72
CA ASP A 140 -0.69 11.66 -20.86
C ASP A 140 0.33 12.79 -21.01
N LYS A 141 1.62 12.45 -20.97
CA LYS A 141 2.70 13.42 -21.09
C LYS A 141 3.77 12.93 -22.09
N ASN A 142 4.63 13.84 -22.49
CA ASN A 142 5.84 13.46 -23.22
C ASN A 142 6.79 12.68 -22.31
N ASN A 143 7.56 11.77 -22.88
CA ASN A 143 8.56 11.01 -22.13
C ASN A 143 9.54 11.98 -21.44
N GLY A 144 9.64 11.86 -20.12
CA GLY A 144 10.54 12.68 -19.29
C GLY A 144 11.87 12.00 -18.97
N GLY A 145 12.00 10.73 -19.32
CA GLY A 145 13.15 9.91 -18.93
C GLY A 145 13.11 9.54 -17.44
N LYS A 146 14.05 8.70 -17.03
CA LYS A 146 14.34 8.48 -15.61
C LYS A 146 15.28 9.61 -15.18
N GLY A 147 14.79 10.49 -14.32
CA GLY A 147 15.61 11.50 -13.66
C GLY A 147 16.65 10.88 -12.72
#